data_f452ccbfeef62d122b69318b878c15de
#
_entry.id   f452ccbfeef62d122b69318b878c15de
#
_cell.length_a   1.000
_cell.length_b   1.000
_cell.length_c   1.000
_cell.angle_alpha   90.00
_cell.angle_beta   90.00
_cell.angle_gamma   90.00
#
_symmetry.space_group_name_H-M   'P 1'
#
loop_
_entity.id
_entity.type
_entity.pdbx_description
1 polymer ?
#
loop_
_entity_poly.entity_id
_entity_poly.type
_entity_poly.pdbx_seq_one_letter_code
_entity_poly.pdbx_strand_id
1 'polypeptide(L)'
;AGYEEDIKDCVFSVNKGLERRFPWKYVLQQYTSEQLRDIFILQIKQNDWNVDENDEKTKSMILSIFNDTNKHYFEYSGGDTEILFMRCKIAHSSRLFANDTCERKTLNSHDLRRGFDMFVQFKKKTINKTKEHISMMYC
;
A
#
# COMPACT_ATOMS: atom_id res chain seq x y z
N ALA A 1 6.26 20.15 -0.14
CA ALA A 1 5.76 18.99 -0.88
C ALA A 1 4.33 18.69 -0.43
N GLY A 2 3.49 18.27 -1.35
CA GLY A 2 2.09 17.92 -1.10
C GLY A 2 1.42 17.44 -2.39
N TYR A 3 0.15 17.07 -2.30
CA TYR A 3 -0.62 16.70 -3.48
C TYR A 3 -0.84 17.95 -4.37
N GLU A 4 -0.78 17.76 -5.67
CA GLU A 4 -0.81 18.86 -6.62
C GLU A 4 -2.10 19.69 -6.51
N GLU A 5 -3.25 19.03 -6.38
CA GLU A 5 -4.54 19.68 -6.23
C GLU A 5 -4.63 20.47 -4.93
N ASP A 6 -4.22 19.86 -3.80
CA ASP A 6 -4.21 20.54 -2.49
C ASP A 6 -3.29 21.77 -2.49
N ILE A 7 -2.13 21.68 -3.16
CA ILE A 7 -1.21 22.83 -3.26
C ILE A 7 -1.86 23.94 -4.09
N LYS A 8 -2.52 23.63 -5.19
CA LYS A 8 -3.22 24.62 -6.02
C LYS A 8 -4.36 25.28 -5.25
N ASP A 9 -5.20 24.47 -4.60
CA ASP A 9 -6.43 24.96 -3.98
C ASP A 9 -6.20 25.62 -2.61
N CYS A 10 -5.27 25.12 -1.79
CA CYS A 10 -5.04 25.64 -0.46
C CYS A 10 -3.88 26.65 -0.37
N VAL A 11 -2.89 26.58 -1.24
CA VAL A 11 -1.69 27.42 -1.17
C VAL A 11 -1.69 28.50 -2.24
N PHE A 12 -1.84 28.17 -3.50
CA PHE A 12 -1.76 29.12 -4.61
C PHE A 12 -3.05 29.91 -4.83
N SER A 13 -4.21 29.36 -4.50
CA SER A 13 -5.49 30.08 -4.56
C SER A 13 -5.55 31.20 -3.54
N VAL A 14 -5.04 30.97 -2.33
CA VAL A 14 -5.04 31.95 -1.24
C VAL A 14 -4.02 33.07 -1.49
N ASN A 15 -2.89 32.76 -2.10
CA ASN A 15 -1.85 33.75 -2.39
C ASN A 15 -1.29 33.60 -3.80
N LYS A 16 -1.93 34.28 -4.75
CA LYS A 16 -1.54 34.32 -6.18
C LYS A 16 -0.09 34.75 -6.45
N GLY A 17 0.55 35.44 -5.49
CA GLY A 17 1.95 35.85 -5.60
C GLY A 17 2.94 34.72 -5.29
N LEU A 18 2.52 33.66 -4.60
CA LEU A 18 3.38 32.52 -4.28
C LEU A 18 3.73 31.71 -5.53
N GLU A 19 2.83 31.51 -6.44
CA GLU A 19 3.08 30.73 -7.65
C GLU A 19 4.27 31.28 -8.47
N ARG A 20 4.43 32.62 -8.53
CA ARG A 20 5.54 33.26 -9.21
C ARG A 20 6.88 33.12 -8.48
N ARG A 21 6.86 32.86 -7.16
CA ARG A 21 8.05 32.71 -6.33
C ARG A 21 8.58 31.27 -6.29
N PHE A 22 7.74 30.30 -6.75
CA PHE A 22 8.11 28.90 -6.89
C PHE A 22 8.13 28.48 -8.37
N PRO A 23 9.13 28.93 -9.16
CA PRO A 23 9.19 28.67 -10.60
C PRO A 23 9.46 27.21 -10.94
N TRP A 24 9.96 26.44 -9.99
CA TRP A 24 10.31 25.03 -10.18
C TRP A 24 9.24 24.14 -9.57
N LYS A 25 8.57 23.36 -10.44
CA LYS A 25 7.57 22.36 -10.06
C LYS A 25 8.09 20.99 -10.46
N TYR A 26 8.18 20.06 -9.52
CA TYR A 26 8.55 18.68 -9.77
C TYR A 26 7.34 17.80 -9.49
N VAL A 27 6.87 17.09 -10.50
CA VAL A 27 5.78 16.14 -10.38
C VAL A 27 6.36 14.73 -10.28
N LEU A 28 6.11 14.06 -9.16
CA LEU A 28 6.49 12.67 -8.98
C LEU A 28 5.40 11.78 -9.60
N GLN A 29 5.80 10.94 -10.53
CA GLN A 29 4.90 9.96 -11.13
C GLN A 29 4.58 8.84 -10.14
N GLN A 30 3.38 8.28 -10.26
CA GLN A 30 3.02 7.07 -9.48
C GLN A 30 3.90 5.89 -9.88
N TYR A 31 4.25 5.06 -8.90
CA TYR A 31 5.03 3.86 -9.13
C TYR A 31 4.30 2.87 -10.05
N THR A 32 5.08 2.12 -10.82
CA THR A 32 4.58 0.98 -11.59
C THR A 32 4.27 -0.20 -10.67
N SER A 33 3.50 -1.18 -11.17
CA SER A 33 3.21 -2.41 -10.41
C SER A 33 4.49 -3.15 -10.00
N GLU A 34 5.51 -3.14 -10.87
CA GLU A 34 6.82 -3.74 -10.57
C GLU A 34 7.58 -2.99 -9.47
N GLN A 35 7.59 -1.67 -9.52
CA GLN A 35 8.23 -0.85 -8.50
C GLN A 35 7.54 -1.00 -7.13
N LEU A 36 6.20 -1.09 -7.10
CA LEU A 36 5.45 -1.36 -5.87
C LEU A 36 5.79 -2.72 -5.27
N ARG A 37 5.96 -3.75 -6.11
CA ARG A 37 6.43 -5.07 -5.71
C ARG A 37 7.84 -4.99 -5.07
N ASP A 38 8.75 -4.29 -5.73
CA ASP A 38 10.13 -4.17 -5.27
C ASP A 38 10.21 -3.39 -3.95
N ILE A 39 9.40 -2.34 -3.78
CA ILE A 39 9.24 -1.62 -2.51
C ILE A 39 8.72 -2.56 -1.41
N PHE A 40 7.72 -3.37 -1.70
CA PHE A 40 7.17 -4.34 -0.75
C PHE A 40 8.22 -5.36 -0.30
N ILE A 41 8.96 -5.95 -1.22
CA ILE A 41 10.06 -6.88 -0.91
C ILE A 41 11.16 -6.19 -0.08
N LEU A 42 11.51 -4.95 -0.43
CA LEU A 42 12.49 -4.18 0.34
C LEU A 42 12.01 -3.93 1.77
N GLN A 43 10.75 -3.55 1.97
CA GLN A 43 10.15 -3.34 3.30
C GLN A 43 10.17 -4.62 4.14
N ILE A 44 9.88 -5.78 3.54
CA ILE A 44 9.98 -7.09 4.22
C ILE A 44 11.41 -7.31 4.73
N LYS A 45 12.42 -7.14 3.86
CA LYS A 45 13.84 -7.32 4.18
C LYS A 45 14.33 -6.34 5.26
N GLN A 46 13.93 -5.07 5.18
CA GLN A 46 14.29 -4.04 6.16
C GLN A 46 13.74 -4.30 7.57
N ASN A 47 12.68 -5.09 7.68
CA ASN A 47 12.09 -5.49 8.97
C ASN A 47 12.61 -6.85 9.47
N ASP A 48 13.66 -7.40 8.90
CA ASP A 48 14.20 -8.74 9.21
C ASP A 48 13.19 -9.87 8.98
N TRP A 49 12.35 -9.71 7.98
CA TRP A 49 11.44 -10.75 7.49
C TRP A 49 11.93 -11.28 6.15
N ASN A 50 11.50 -12.48 5.84
CA ASN A 50 11.78 -13.13 4.57
C ASN A 50 10.48 -13.53 3.85
N VAL A 51 10.61 -13.76 2.56
CA VAL A 51 9.58 -14.39 1.74
C VAL A 51 10.15 -15.74 1.31
N ASP A 52 9.31 -16.75 1.24
CA ASP A 52 9.73 -18.05 0.71
C ASP A 52 9.95 -17.94 -0.82
N GLU A 53 11.16 -17.53 -1.18
CA GLU A 53 11.57 -17.38 -2.58
C GLU A 53 11.74 -18.71 -3.31
N ASN A 54 11.75 -19.85 -2.62
CA ASN A 54 11.85 -21.17 -3.24
C ASN A 54 10.49 -21.73 -3.63
N ASP A 55 9.40 -21.21 -3.06
CA ASP A 55 8.04 -21.62 -3.40
C ASP A 55 7.49 -20.84 -4.60
N GLU A 56 7.28 -21.52 -5.72
CA GLU A 56 6.70 -20.96 -6.94
C GLU A 56 5.28 -20.37 -6.70
N LYS A 57 4.53 -20.93 -5.74
CA LYS A 57 3.21 -20.39 -5.37
C LYS A 57 3.34 -19.02 -4.71
N THR A 58 4.36 -18.83 -3.88
CA THR A 58 4.65 -17.56 -3.23
C THR A 58 5.04 -16.49 -4.25
N LYS A 59 5.90 -16.83 -5.22
CA LYS A 59 6.26 -15.92 -6.32
C LYS A 59 5.04 -15.54 -7.17
N SER A 60 4.26 -16.55 -7.57
CA SER A 60 3.04 -16.33 -8.35
C SER A 60 2.02 -15.47 -7.59
N MET A 61 1.91 -15.65 -6.27
CA MET A 61 1.02 -14.83 -5.43
C MET A 61 1.47 -13.38 -5.38
N ILE A 62 2.76 -13.10 -5.24
CA ILE A 62 3.29 -11.74 -5.26
C ILE A 62 2.99 -11.07 -6.60
N LEU A 63 3.22 -11.74 -7.72
CA LEU A 63 2.89 -11.22 -9.05
C LEU A 63 1.38 -10.97 -9.21
N SER A 64 0.55 -11.81 -8.63
CA SER A 64 -0.91 -11.61 -8.67
C SER A 64 -1.40 -10.44 -7.82
N ILE A 65 -0.69 -10.09 -6.75
CA ILE A 65 -1.00 -8.92 -5.93
C ILE A 65 -0.61 -7.65 -6.66
N PHE A 66 0.63 -7.59 -7.18
CA PHE A 66 1.19 -6.41 -7.84
C PHE A 66 0.99 -6.48 -9.36
N ASN A 67 -0.26 -6.40 -9.79
CA ASN A 67 -0.65 -6.30 -11.19
C ASN A 67 -1.41 -4.99 -11.45
N ASP A 68 -1.62 -4.64 -12.71
CA ASP A 68 -2.28 -3.40 -13.07
C ASP A 68 -3.75 -3.34 -12.63
N THR A 69 -4.41 -4.50 -12.50
CA THR A 69 -5.79 -4.59 -12.00
C THR A 69 -5.89 -4.14 -10.54
N ASN A 70 -4.89 -4.49 -9.72
CA ASN A 70 -4.86 -4.19 -8.28
C ASN A 70 -4.19 -2.86 -7.95
N LYS A 71 -3.56 -2.21 -8.92
CA LYS A 71 -2.80 -0.96 -8.73
C LYS A 71 -3.61 0.13 -8.04
N HIS A 72 -4.91 0.20 -8.29
CA HIS A 72 -5.81 1.17 -7.67
C HIS A 72 -5.93 1.07 -6.14
N TYR A 73 -5.54 -0.07 -5.54
CA TYR A 73 -5.48 -0.20 -4.07
C TYR A 73 -4.23 0.45 -3.46
N PHE A 74 -3.22 0.76 -4.27
CA PHE A 74 -1.93 1.30 -3.85
C PHE A 74 -1.79 2.80 -4.14
N GLU A 75 -2.84 3.56 -3.87
CA GLU A 75 -2.91 5.02 -4.11
C GLU A 75 -1.78 5.78 -3.40
N TYR A 76 -1.49 5.40 -2.16
CA TYR A 76 -0.41 5.99 -1.34
C TYR A 76 0.92 5.21 -1.45
N SER A 77 1.07 4.41 -2.50
CA SER A 77 2.34 3.75 -2.87
C SER A 77 3.02 3.00 -1.71
N GLY A 78 4.14 3.51 -1.21
CA GLY A 78 4.92 2.86 -0.14
C GLY A 78 4.19 2.74 1.19
N GLY A 79 3.28 3.66 1.52
CA GLY A 79 2.42 3.54 2.71
C GLY A 79 1.42 2.38 2.59
N ASP A 80 0.89 2.15 1.40
CA ASP A 80 -0.04 1.05 1.17
C ASP A 80 0.66 -0.32 1.15
N THR A 81 1.88 -0.39 0.62
CA THR A 81 2.68 -1.63 0.69
C THR A 81 3.07 -1.97 2.12
N GLU A 82 3.30 -0.97 2.97
CA GLU A 82 3.56 -1.17 4.40
C GLU A 82 2.31 -1.70 5.13
N ILE A 83 1.14 -1.14 4.85
CA ILE A 83 -0.13 -1.65 5.40
C ILE A 83 -0.37 -3.11 4.96
N LEU A 84 -0.13 -3.42 3.68
CA LEU A 84 -0.20 -4.79 3.19
C LEU A 84 0.74 -5.71 3.97
N PHE A 85 1.98 -5.31 4.16
CA PHE A 85 2.97 -6.08 4.93
C PHE A 85 2.51 -6.33 6.37
N MET A 86 1.96 -5.31 7.04
CA MET A 86 1.37 -5.48 8.38
C MET A 86 0.24 -6.52 8.39
N ARG A 87 -0.62 -6.54 7.37
CA ARG A 87 -1.69 -7.53 7.23
C ARG A 87 -1.14 -8.95 6.99
N CYS A 88 -0.06 -9.07 6.21
CA CYS A 88 0.63 -10.34 6.02
C CYS A 88 1.24 -10.86 7.34
N LYS A 89 1.81 -9.98 8.17
CA LYS A 89 2.30 -10.37 9.52
C LYS A 89 1.17 -10.89 10.42
N ILE A 90 -0.01 -10.28 10.38
CA ILE A 90 -1.18 -10.76 11.14
C ILE A 90 -1.62 -12.14 10.64
N ALA A 91 -1.68 -12.34 9.32
CA ALA A 91 -2.03 -13.63 8.73
C ALA A 91 -1.03 -14.72 9.13
N HIS A 92 0.27 -14.41 9.06
CA HIS A 92 1.36 -15.28 9.49
C HIS A 92 1.22 -15.67 10.97
N SER A 93 1.02 -14.70 11.86
CA SER A 93 0.84 -14.96 13.29
C SER A 93 -0.36 -15.89 13.54
N SER A 94 -1.48 -15.67 12.84
CA SER A 94 -2.66 -16.53 12.95
C SER A 94 -2.36 -17.98 12.50
N ARG A 95 -1.52 -18.16 11.47
CA ARG A 95 -1.10 -19.49 10.99
C ARG A 95 -0.20 -20.20 12.00
N LEU A 96 0.74 -19.47 12.61
CA LEU A 96 1.63 -20.05 13.63
C LEU A 96 0.88 -20.49 14.88
N PHE A 97 -0.15 -19.74 15.30
CA PHE A 97 -1.01 -20.14 16.42
C PHE A 97 -1.76 -21.45 16.16
N ALA A 98 -2.09 -21.72 14.90
CA ALA A 98 -2.80 -22.92 14.50
C ALA A 98 -1.86 -24.14 14.30
N ASN A 99 -0.59 -23.89 13.97
CA ASN A 99 0.42 -24.90 13.66
C ASN A 99 1.70 -24.54 14.41
N ASP A 100 2.09 -25.36 15.36
CA ASP A 100 3.29 -25.17 16.20
C ASP A 100 4.60 -25.33 15.38
N THR A 101 4.75 -24.51 14.33
CA THR A 101 5.88 -24.55 13.40
C THR A 101 6.89 -23.44 13.67
N CYS A 102 8.18 -23.80 13.61
CA CYS A 102 9.31 -22.96 13.98
C CYS A 102 9.73 -21.90 12.95
N GLU A 103 8.97 -21.71 11.86
CA GLU A 103 9.31 -20.76 10.79
C GLU A 103 8.93 -19.32 11.18
N ARG A 104 9.72 -18.76 12.06
CA ARG A 104 9.55 -17.37 12.51
C ARG A 104 10.01 -16.43 11.40
N LYS A 105 9.16 -15.45 11.05
CA LYS A 105 9.45 -14.33 10.12
C LYS A 105 9.61 -14.70 8.64
N THR A 106 9.02 -15.80 8.16
CA THR A 106 8.98 -16.12 6.73
C THR A 106 7.54 -16.17 6.22
N LEU A 107 7.21 -15.30 5.28
CA LEU A 107 5.89 -15.24 4.65
C LEU A 107 5.79 -16.26 3.52
N ASN A 108 4.73 -17.03 3.49
CA ASN A 108 4.39 -17.95 2.41
C ASN A 108 3.17 -17.48 1.60
N SER A 109 2.82 -18.22 0.56
CA SER A 109 1.69 -17.90 -0.33
C SER A 109 0.35 -17.74 0.40
N HIS A 110 0.10 -18.53 1.46
CA HIS A 110 -1.12 -18.42 2.25
C HIS A 110 -1.16 -17.11 3.07
N ASP A 111 -0.05 -16.73 3.69
CA ASP A 111 0.06 -15.48 4.46
C ASP A 111 -0.15 -14.27 3.56
N LEU A 112 0.46 -14.28 2.37
CA LEU A 112 0.31 -13.23 1.37
C LEU A 112 -1.14 -13.10 0.89
N ARG A 113 -1.78 -14.21 0.55
CA ARG A 113 -3.17 -14.23 0.09
C ARG A 113 -4.11 -13.66 1.15
N ARG A 114 -4.04 -14.21 2.37
CA ARG A 114 -4.91 -13.76 3.47
C ARG A 114 -4.61 -12.31 3.87
N GLY A 115 -3.34 -11.91 3.87
CA GLY A 115 -2.93 -10.53 4.11
C GLY A 115 -3.49 -9.57 3.07
N PHE A 116 -3.46 -9.95 1.79
CA PHE A 116 -4.04 -9.15 0.71
C PHE A 116 -5.56 -9.04 0.82
N ASP A 117 -6.28 -10.13 1.13
CA ASP A 117 -7.72 -10.09 1.34
C ASP A 117 -8.10 -9.10 2.47
N MET A 118 -7.37 -9.13 3.59
CA MET A 118 -7.56 -8.18 4.70
C MET A 118 -7.23 -6.75 4.30
N PHE A 119 -6.22 -6.55 3.47
CA PHE A 119 -5.84 -5.23 2.96
C PHE A 119 -6.94 -4.65 2.05
N VAL A 120 -7.45 -5.43 1.10
CA VAL A 120 -8.55 -5.01 0.22
C VAL A 120 -9.82 -4.67 1.01
N GLN A 121 -10.17 -5.47 2.01
CA GLN A 121 -11.31 -5.17 2.88
C GLN A 121 -11.11 -3.86 3.66
N PHE A 122 -9.91 -3.61 4.15
CA PHE A 122 -9.57 -2.37 4.82
C PHE A 122 -9.73 -1.16 3.89
N LYS A 123 -9.18 -1.23 2.67
CA LYS A 123 -9.31 -0.17 1.67
C LYS A 123 -10.76 0.12 1.30
N LYS A 124 -11.58 -0.91 1.06
CA LYS A 124 -13.01 -0.73 0.76
C LYS A 124 -13.77 -0.04 1.90
N LYS A 125 -13.49 -0.38 3.16
CA LYS A 125 -14.10 0.27 4.33
C LYS A 125 -13.70 1.74 4.45
N THR A 126 -12.45 2.07 4.16
CA THR A 126 -11.94 3.45 4.20
C THR A 126 -12.62 4.31 3.15
N ILE A 127 -12.72 3.83 1.90
CA ILE A 127 -13.37 4.53 0.80
C ILE A 127 -14.86 4.79 1.11
N ASN A 128 -15.57 3.83 1.67
CA ASN A 128 -16.99 3.99 2.03
C ASN A 128 -17.17 5.04 3.13
N LYS A 129 -16.34 5.03 4.18
CA LYS A 129 -16.39 6.04 5.24
C LYS A 129 -16.13 7.46 4.72
N THR A 130 -15.18 7.62 3.80
CA THR A 130 -14.90 8.92 3.20
C THR A 130 -16.09 9.42 2.38
N LYS A 131 -16.76 8.56 1.62
CA LYS A 131 -17.96 8.91 0.85
C LYS A 131 -19.13 9.31 1.77
N GLU A 132 -19.36 8.58 2.86
CA GLU A 132 -20.41 8.92 3.86
C GLU A 132 -20.11 10.26 4.52
N HIS A 133 -18.86 10.53 4.88
CA HIS A 133 -18.48 11.79 5.51
C HIS A 133 -18.65 12.99 4.57
N ILE A 134 -18.26 12.85 3.32
CA ILE A 134 -18.49 13.88 2.29
C ILE A 134 -19.98 14.12 2.07
N SER A 135 -20.79 13.07 2.01
CA SER A 135 -22.25 13.19 1.87
C SER A 135 -22.90 13.96 3.03
N MET A 136 -22.41 13.78 4.27
CA MET A 136 -22.89 14.50 5.43
C MET A 136 -22.45 15.98 5.49
N MET A 137 -21.39 16.36 4.79
CA MET A 137 -20.92 17.75 4.76
C MET A 137 -21.69 18.62 3.74
N TYR A 138 -22.42 18.02 2.82
CA TYR A 138 -23.21 18.70 1.78
C TYR A 138 -24.73 18.58 1.97
N CYS A 139 -25.20 18.06 3.10
CA CYS A 139 -26.56 18.16 3.61
C CYS A 139 -26.61 19.13 4.76
#